data_58d7f5e3b8e728b944cb36a4655aa671
#
_entry.id   58d7f5e3b8e728b944cb36a4655aa671
#
_cell.length_a   1.000
_cell.length_b   1.000
_cell.length_c   1.000
_cell.angle_alpha   90.00
_cell.angle_beta   90.00
_cell.angle_gamma   90.00
#
_symmetry.space_group_name_H-M   'P 1'
#
loop_
_entity.id
_entity.type
_entity.pdbx_description
1 polymer ?
#
loop_
_entity_poly.entity_id
_entity_poly.type
_entity_poly.pdbx_seq_one_letter_code
_entity_poly.pdbx_strand_id
1 'polypeptide(L)'
;MMKGSFGKHFLELTFATLFISTSGVLGKHIALDPPVIIWCRAFLALFVLYFYCRHKKISLKIQSNKDLPTLLLSGIFMAGHWVTYFYALKLSNVALGILSLYTFPVIIALLEPLFVQSKLSLVQVFLGLLILVGVYVLLPEFDIKNDHVLGVLVGVFSALLYALRTLLLKQHVKKYSGTVIIFHQMIIVSVLLVPFLFLMDVTAIPSQIPYLLVLA
;
A
#
# COMPACT_ATOMS: atom_id res chain seq x y z
N MET A 1 -22.13 27.35 7.79
CA MET A 1 -21.85 26.10 8.53
C MET A 1 -20.78 25.17 7.91
N MET A 2 -20.13 25.51 6.79
CA MET A 2 -19.11 24.65 6.14
C MET A 2 -17.67 24.77 6.65
N LYS A 3 -17.27 25.82 7.37
CA LYS A 3 -15.88 26.01 7.84
C LYS A 3 -15.42 25.02 8.94
N GLY A 4 -16.31 24.54 9.80
CA GLY A 4 -15.93 23.60 10.87
C GLY A 4 -15.66 22.15 10.39
N SER A 5 -16.33 21.72 9.32
CA SER A 5 -16.15 20.39 8.74
C SER A 5 -14.81 20.28 8.00
N PHE A 6 -14.40 21.32 7.27
CA PHE A 6 -13.15 21.33 6.52
C PHE A 6 -11.91 21.21 7.44
N GLY A 7 -11.89 21.98 8.54
CA GLY A 7 -10.78 21.91 9.51
C GLY A 7 -10.63 20.54 10.17
N LYS A 8 -11.76 19.89 10.50
CA LYS A 8 -11.77 18.54 11.06
C LYS A 8 -11.20 17.51 10.08
N HIS A 9 -11.68 17.50 8.84
CA HIS A 9 -11.19 16.58 7.81
C HIS A 9 -9.71 16.81 7.45
N PHE A 10 -9.28 18.09 7.45
CA PHE A 10 -7.88 18.43 7.25
C PHE A 10 -6.99 17.87 8.35
N LEU A 11 -7.38 18.01 9.62
CA LEU A 11 -6.65 17.42 10.76
C LEU A 11 -6.64 15.89 10.70
N GLU A 12 -7.77 15.25 10.41
CA GLU A 12 -7.85 13.80 10.25
C GLU A 12 -6.89 13.30 9.17
N LEU A 13 -6.84 13.96 8.01
CA LEU A 13 -5.91 13.62 6.93
C LEU A 13 -4.44 13.86 7.34
N THR A 14 -4.15 14.95 8.03
CA THR A 14 -2.79 15.27 8.49
C THR A 14 -2.30 14.20 9.47
N PHE A 15 -3.11 13.83 10.46
CA PHE A 15 -2.77 12.75 11.40
C PHE A 15 -2.59 11.40 10.67
N ALA A 16 -3.52 11.04 9.77
CA ALA A 16 -3.38 9.82 8.98
C ALA A 16 -2.08 9.80 8.18
N THR A 17 -1.71 10.92 7.54
CA THR A 17 -0.47 11.03 6.77
C THR A 17 0.77 10.91 7.67
N LEU A 18 0.77 11.51 8.86
CA LEU A 18 1.85 11.36 9.84
C LEU A 18 2.03 9.89 10.25
N PHE A 19 0.94 9.18 10.56
CA PHE A 19 1.02 7.75 10.88
C PHE A 19 1.52 6.93 9.70
N ILE A 20 1.05 7.19 8.48
CA ILE A 20 1.51 6.49 7.28
C ILE A 20 3.00 6.75 7.02
N SER A 21 3.51 7.97 7.27
CA SER A 21 4.91 8.32 7.04
C SER A 21 5.87 7.53 7.94
N THR A 22 5.46 7.16 9.16
CA THR A 22 6.26 6.33 10.06
C THR A 22 6.43 4.90 9.56
N SER A 23 5.49 4.41 8.75
CA SER A 23 5.47 3.05 8.22
C SER A 23 6.72 2.70 7.40
N GLY A 24 7.24 3.65 6.61
CA GLY A 24 8.44 3.44 5.82
C GLY A 24 9.69 3.23 6.69
N VAL A 25 9.85 4.06 7.71
CA VAL A 25 10.98 3.98 8.64
C VAL A 25 10.92 2.70 9.47
N LEU A 26 9.76 2.40 10.06
CA LEU A 26 9.54 1.17 10.83
C LEU A 26 9.75 -0.07 9.97
N GLY A 27 9.21 -0.08 8.74
CA GLY A 27 9.35 -1.20 7.82
C GLY A 27 10.80 -1.52 7.46
N LYS A 28 11.67 -0.51 7.38
CA LYS A 28 13.12 -0.73 7.21
C LYS A 28 13.80 -1.21 8.49
N HIS A 29 13.35 -0.74 9.65
CA HIS A 29 13.99 -1.05 10.94
C HIS A 29 13.67 -2.46 11.46
N ILE A 30 12.47 -2.97 11.16
CA ILE A 30 12.03 -4.30 11.62
C ILE A 30 12.91 -5.40 11.02
N ALA A 31 13.53 -6.20 11.89
CA ALA A 31 14.45 -7.29 11.51
C ALA A 31 13.68 -8.59 11.15
N LEU A 32 12.73 -8.49 10.24
CA LEU A 32 11.95 -9.59 9.69
C LEU A 32 11.87 -9.45 8.17
N ASP A 33 11.62 -10.54 7.47
CA ASP A 33 11.36 -10.51 6.03
C ASP A 33 10.06 -9.77 5.68
N PRO A 34 10.01 -9.00 4.58
CA PRO A 34 8.84 -8.24 4.20
C PRO A 34 7.52 -9.01 4.19
N PRO A 35 7.41 -10.24 3.65
CA PRO A 35 6.17 -11.01 3.70
C PRO A 35 5.69 -11.28 5.13
N VAL A 36 6.61 -11.55 6.07
CA VAL A 36 6.28 -11.79 7.49
C VAL A 36 5.78 -10.51 8.15
N ILE A 37 6.47 -9.37 7.91
CA ILE A 37 6.03 -8.06 8.41
C ILE A 37 4.62 -7.74 7.94
N ILE A 38 4.36 -7.90 6.63
CA ILE A 38 3.07 -7.59 6.03
C ILE A 38 1.98 -8.54 6.51
N TRP A 39 2.32 -9.83 6.71
CA TRP A 39 1.37 -10.76 7.31
C TRP A 39 0.96 -10.34 8.73
N CYS A 40 1.92 -10.06 9.61
CA CYS A 40 1.65 -9.60 10.96
C CYS A 40 0.79 -8.33 10.97
N ARG A 41 1.12 -7.34 10.13
CA ARG A 41 0.37 -6.11 9.98
C ARG A 41 -1.06 -6.36 9.52
N ALA A 42 -1.25 -7.15 8.46
CA ALA A 42 -2.57 -7.46 7.92
C ALA A 42 -3.43 -8.21 8.94
N PHE A 43 -2.83 -9.18 9.64
CA PHE A 43 -3.51 -9.97 10.66
C PHE A 43 -3.96 -9.11 11.85
N LEU A 44 -3.09 -8.26 12.37
CA LEU A 44 -3.45 -7.33 13.45
C LEU A 44 -4.53 -6.32 13.01
N ALA A 45 -4.37 -5.73 11.82
CA ALA A 45 -5.36 -4.80 11.26
C ALA A 45 -6.72 -5.48 11.05
N LEU A 46 -6.74 -6.76 10.70
CA LEU A 46 -7.98 -7.53 10.53
C LEU A 46 -8.80 -7.58 11.84
N PHE A 47 -8.13 -7.85 12.98
CA PHE A 47 -8.80 -7.85 14.29
C PHE A 47 -9.33 -6.46 14.65
N VAL A 48 -8.51 -5.43 14.51
CA VAL A 48 -8.91 -4.05 14.81
C VAL A 48 -10.12 -3.63 13.96
N LEU A 49 -10.08 -3.90 12.66
CA LEU A 49 -11.17 -3.60 11.73
C LEU A 49 -12.43 -4.40 12.05
N TYR A 50 -12.29 -5.68 12.41
CA TYR A 50 -13.44 -6.51 12.78
C TYR A 50 -14.18 -5.95 14.00
N PHE A 51 -13.46 -5.66 15.09
CA PHE A 51 -14.05 -5.09 16.29
C PHE A 51 -14.61 -3.69 16.06
N TYR A 52 -13.92 -2.86 15.27
CA TYR A 52 -14.43 -1.55 14.86
C TYR A 52 -15.77 -1.67 14.10
N CYS A 53 -15.83 -2.55 13.10
CA CYS A 53 -17.05 -2.78 12.32
C CYS A 53 -18.19 -3.32 13.19
N ARG A 54 -17.90 -4.22 14.12
CA ARG A 54 -18.89 -4.73 15.10
C ARG A 54 -19.43 -3.60 15.98
N HIS A 55 -18.53 -2.78 16.54
CA HIS A 55 -18.91 -1.65 17.39
C HIS A 55 -19.76 -0.62 16.62
N LYS A 56 -19.38 -0.28 15.40
CA LYS A 56 -20.08 0.69 14.55
C LYS A 56 -21.28 0.10 13.80
N LYS A 57 -21.58 -1.20 13.99
CA LYS A 57 -22.63 -1.94 13.27
C LYS A 57 -22.51 -1.84 11.74
N ILE A 58 -21.29 -1.79 11.22
CA ILE A 58 -21.00 -1.78 9.79
C ILE A 58 -21.13 -3.21 9.28
N SER A 59 -21.98 -3.42 8.27
CA SER A 59 -22.11 -4.72 7.62
C SER A 59 -20.89 -5.01 6.75
N LEU A 60 -20.19 -6.11 7.05
CA LEU A 60 -19.06 -6.61 6.27
C LEU A 60 -19.49 -7.47 5.08
N LYS A 61 -20.79 -7.62 4.85
CA LYS A 61 -21.32 -8.49 3.80
C LYS A 61 -21.10 -7.91 2.42
N ILE A 62 -20.59 -8.75 1.50
CA ILE A 62 -20.49 -8.42 0.08
C ILE A 62 -21.89 -8.48 -0.52
N GLN A 63 -22.30 -7.41 -1.23
CA GLN A 63 -23.65 -7.25 -1.75
C GLN A 63 -23.89 -8.11 -3.01
N SER A 64 -22.84 -8.44 -3.76
CA SER A 64 -22.96 -9.23 -4.99
C SER A 64 -21.75 -10.12 -5.19
N ASN A 65 -22.01 -11.39 -5.52
CA ASN A 65 -20.94 -12.34 -5.85
C ASN A 65 -20.13 -11.93 -7.10
N LYS A 66 -20.70 -11.07 -7.96
CA LYS A 66 -19.98 -10.53 -9.12
C LYS A 66 -18.83 -9.60 -8.73
N ASP A 67 -18.83 -9.04 -7.52
CA ASP A 67 -17.79 -8.15 -7.03
C ASP A 67 -16.59 -8.93 -6.41
N LEU A 68 -16.80 -10.23 -6.08
CA LEU A 68 -15.78 -11.08 -5.46
C LEU A 68 -14.47 -11.16 -6.26
N PRO A 69 -14.47 -11.39 -7.59
CA PRO A 69 -13.23 -11.47 -8.35
C PRO A 69 -12.42 -10.16 -8.29
N THR A 70 -13.10 -9.02 -8.35
CA THR A 70 -12.44 -7.70 -8.26
C THR A 70 -11.85 -7.47 -6.87
N LEU A 71 -12.59 -7.82 -5.80
CA LEU A 71 -12.10 -7.70 -4.44
C LEU A 71 -10.92 -8.64 -4.21
N LEU A 72 -11.00 -9.89 -4.70
CA LEU A 72 -9.90 -10.86 -4.61
C LEU A 72 -8.64 -10.35 -5.33
N LEU A 73 -8.79 -9.93 -6.58
CA LEU A 73 -7.66 -9.41 -7.36
C LEU A 73 -7.06 -8.15 -6.73
N SER A 74 -7.91 -7.26 -6.20
CA SER A 74 -7.44 -6.07 -5.48
C SER A 74 -6.67 -6.41 -4.21
N GLY A 75 -7.03 -7.48 -3.50
CA GLY A 75 -6.31 -8.00 -2.34
C GLY A 75 -4.97 -8.61 -2.71
N ILE A 76 -4.90 -9.34 -3.82
CA ILE A 76 -3.64 -9.87 -4.38
C ILE A 76 -2.69 -8.73 -4.74
N PHE A 77 -3.18 -7.71 -5.45
CA PHE A 77 -2.38 -6.52 -5.77
C PHE A 77 -1.94 -5.75 -4.50
N MET A 78 -2.78 -5.71 -3.47
CA MET A 78 -2.43 -5.11 -2.18
C MET A 78 -1.28 -5.86 -1.50
N ALA A 79 -1.35 -7.20 -1.46
CA ALA A 79 -0.29 -8.03 -0.91
C ALA A 79 1.03 -7.84 -1.67
N GLY A 80 0.98 -7.96 -3.00
CA GLY A 80 2.14 -7.74 -3.86
C GLY A 80 2.74 -6.36 -3.69
N HIS A 81 1.90 -5.31 -3.71
CA HIS A 81 2.32 -3.93 -3.49
C HIS A 81 3.04 -3.76 -2.14
N TRP A 82 2.47 -4.21 -1.04
CA TRP A 82 3.08 -4.02 0.27
C TRP A 82 4.39 -4.80 0.43
N VAL A 83 4.42 -6.06 -0.02
CA VAL A 83 5.62 -6.88 0.05
C VAL A 83 6.75 -6.27 -0.79
N THR A 84 6.49 -5.88 -2.03
CA THR A 84 7.50 -5.28 -2.91
C THR A 84 7.93 -3.89 -2.43
N TYR A 85 7.02 -3.09 -1.86
CA TYR A 85 7.38 -1.82 -1.25
C TYR A 85 8.35 -1.98 -0.07
N PHE A 86 8.10 -2.95 0.80
CA PHE A 86 8.99 -3.20 1.94
C PHE A 86 10.34 -3.79 1.49
N TYR A 87 10.38 -4.59 0.41
CA TYR A 87 11.63 -4.97 -0.22
C TYR A 87 12.38 -3.76 -0.80
N ALA A 88 11.69 -2.84 -1.45
CA ALA A 88 12.29 -1.61 -1.97
C ALA A 88 12.95 -0.78 -0.85
N LEU A 89 12.29 -0.64 0.31
CA LEU A 89 12.84 0.03 1.48
C LEU A 89 14.09 -0.67 2.03
N LYS A 90 14.09 -2.00 2.06
CA LYS A 90 15.21 -2.80 2.59
C LYS A 90 16.42 -2.79 1.66
N LEU A 91 16.21 -2.94 0.36
CA LEU A 91 17.25 -2.93 -0.66
C LEU A 91 17.89 -1.54 -0.83
N SER A 92 17.06 -0.49 -0.84
CA SER A 92 17.57 0.88 -0.99
C SER A 92 17.61 1.62 0.36
N ASN A 93 17.09 2.81 0.38
CA ASN A 93 16.84 3.58 1.60
C ASN A 93 15.40 4.09 1.62
N VAL A 94 14.98 4.64 2.76
CA VAL A 94 13.59 5.10 2.95
C VAL A 94 13.20 6.17 1.92
N ALA A 95 14.13 7.09 1.59
CA ALA A 95 13.84 8.16 0.62
C ALA A 95 13.63 7.61 -0.80
N LEU A 96 14.53 6.74 -1.28
CA LEU A 96 14.42 6.10 -2.59
C LEU A 96 13.19 5.18 -2.67
N GLY A 97 12.92 4.39 -1.63
CA GLY A 97 11.78 3.51 -1.57
C GLY A 97 10.45 4.26 -1.62
N ILE A 98 10.31 5.36 -0.86
CA ILE A 98 9.12 6.20 -0.90
C ILE A 98 8.99 6.91 -2.25
N LEU A 99 10.07 7.49 -2.76
CA LEU A 99 10.03 8.25 -4.01
C LEU A 99 9.69 7.35 -5.21
N SER A 100 10.25 6.12 -5.26
CA SER A 100 9.90 5.14 -6.29
C SER A 100 8.43 4.73 -6.21
N LEU A 101 7.88 4.58 -5.01
CA LEU A 101 6.44 4.34 -4.83
C LEU A 101 5.61 5.51 -5.37
N TYR A 102 6.02 6.76 -5.16
CA TYR A 102 5.29 7.95 -5.63
C TYR A 102 5.24 8.09 -7.16
N THR A 103 5.79 7.16 -7.92
CA THR A 103 5.53 7.06 -9.36
C THR A 103 4.10 6.57 -9.68
N PHE A 104 3.35 6.02 -8.69
CA PHE A 104 2.00 5.48 -8.89
C PHE A 104 0.99 6.48 -9.50
N PRO A 105 1.00 7.81 -9.22
CA PRO A 105 0.03 8.72 -9.83
C PRO A 105 0.21 8.83 -11.35
N VAL A 106 1.46 8.75 -11.82
CA VAL A 106 1.77 8.73 -13.26
C VAL A 106 1.26 7.46 -13.90
N ILE A 107 1.54 6.32 -13.26
CA ILE A 107 1.09 5.01 -13.74
C ILE A 107 -0.44 4.98 -13.78
N ILE A 108 -1.13 5.54 -12.76
CA ILE A 108 -2.59 5.70 -12.80
C ILE A 108 -3.00 6.55 -13.99
N ALA A 109 -2.40 7.73 -14.19
CA ALA A 109 -2.76 8.63 -15.27
C ALA A 109 -2.60 7.99 -16.65
N LEU A 110 -1.56 7.17 -16.84
CA LEU A 110 -1.30 6.44 -18.08
C LEU A 110 -2.28 5.28 -18.29
N LEU A 111 -2.63 4.56 -17.24
CA LEU A 111 -3.48 3.37 -17.31
C LEU A 111 -4.99 3.69 -17.21
N GLU A 112 -5.36 4.81 -16.60
CA GLU A 112 -6.76 5.17 -16.36
C GLU A 112 -7.63 5.17 -17.61
N PRO A 113 -7.18 5.67 -18.79
CA PRO A 113 -7.96 5.59 -20.03
C PRO A 113 -8.33 4.16 -20.47
N LEU A 114 -7.54 3.16 -20.05
CA LEU A 114 -7.82 1.74 -20.36
C LEU A 114 -8.94 1.15 -19.47
N PHE A 115 -9.16 1.72 -18.29
CA PHE A 115 -10.14 1.24 -17.30
C PHE A 115 -11.44 2.04 -17.30
N VAL A 116 -11.36 3.33 -17.63
CA VAL A 116 -12.50 4.25 -17.70
C VAL A 116 -12.32 5.20 -18.87
N GLN A 117 -13.44 5.70 -19.41
CA GLN A 117 -13.43 6.70 -20.47
C GLN A 117 -12.95 8.06 -19.94
N SER A 118 -11.66 8.17 -19.66
CA SER A 118 -11.01 9.42 -19.21
C SER A 118 -9.95 9.86 -20.23
N LYS A 119 -9.67 11.17 -20.25
CA LYS A 119 -8.59 11.71 -21.08
C LYS A 119 -7.28 11.69 -20.28
N LEU A 120 -6.18 11.43 -20.97
CA LEU A 120 -4.85 11.50 -20.40
C LEU A 120 -4.57 12.91 -19.88
N SER A 121 -4.16 13.04 -18.63
CA SER A 121 -3.79 14.32 -18.02
C SER A 121 -2.31 14.60 -18.24
N LEU A 122 -2.01 15.50 -19.19
CA LEU A 122 -0.63 15.91 -19.47
C LEU A 122 0.09 16.51 -18.25
N VAL A 123 -0.66 17.19 -17.37
CA VAL A 123 -0.10 17.73 -16.11
C VAL A 123 0.38 16.59 -15.21
N GLN A 124 -0.41 15.51 -15.06
CA GLN A 124 -0.01 14.36 -14.25
C GLN A 124 1.20 13.64 -14.85
N VAL A 125 1.26 13.52 -16.17
CA VAL A 125 2.43 12.95 -16.87
C VAL A 125 3.68 13.79 -16.61
N PHE A 126 3.56 15.14 -16.75
CA PHE A 126 4.68 16.04 -16.47
C PHE A 126 5.17 15.96 -15.02
N LEU A 127 4.25 15.99 -14.04
CA LEU A 127 4.58 15.82 -12.63
C LEU A 127 5.28 14.48 -12.36
N GLY A 128 4.89 13.45 -13.07
CA GLY A 128 5.53 12.16 -12.98
C GLY A 128 6.93 12.10 -13.54
N LEU A 129 7.18 12.77 -14.64
CA LEU A 129 8.53 12.91 -15.16
C LEU A 129 9.42 13.64 -14.15
N LEU A 130 8.91 14.63 -13.43
CA LEU A 130 9.65 15.30 -12.34
C LEU A 130 9.99 14.32 -11.20
N ILE A 131 9.09 13.38 -10.86
CA ILE A 131 9.38 12.34 -9.87
C ILE A 131 10.52 11.44 -10.36
N LEU A 132 10.48 10.99 -11.61
CA LEU A 132 11.55 10.17 -12.19
C LEU A 132 12.90 10.89 -12.21
N VAL A 133 12.92 12.19 -12.52
CA VAL A 133 14.12 13.02 -12.41
C VAL A 133 14.61 13.07 -10.96
N GLY A 134 13.71 13.24 -9.98
CA GLY A 134 14.05 13.21 -8.56
C GLY A 134 14.67 11.87 -8.13
N VAL A 135 14.12 10.75 -8.59
CA VAL A 135 14.69 9.41 -8.36
C VAL A 135 16.10 9.32 -8.94
N TYR A 136 16.27 9.76 -10.18
CA TYR A 136 17.58 9.72 -10.87
C TYR A 136 18.65 10.55 -10.13
N VAL A 137 18.31 11.76 -9.67
CA VAL A 137 19.22 12.63 -8.91
C VAL A 137 19.63 12.05 -7.58
N LEU A 138 18.77 11.26 -6.94
CA LEU A 138 19.05 10.63 -5.64
C LEU A 138 19.80 9.30 -5.76
N LEU A 139 19.90 8.72 -6.96
CA LEU A 139 20.67 7.51 -7.18
C LEU A 139 22.17 7.83 -7.20
N PRO A 140 23.02 7.18 -6.38
CA PRO A 140 24.47 7.44 -6.35
C PRO A 140 25.14 7.07 -7.68
N GLU A 141 24.76 5.91 -8.23
CA GLU A 141 25.26 5.38 -9.50
C GLU A 141 24.16 4.51 -10.14
N PHE A 142 24.04 4.58 -11.46
CA PHE A 142 23.09 3.77 -12.20
C PHE A 142 23.75 2.45 -12.64
N ASP A 143 23.90 1.52 -11.69
CA ASP A 143 24.30 0.14 -11.94
C ASP A 143 23.21 -0.82 -11.47
N ILE A 144 22.73 -1.70 -12.35
CA ILE A 144 21.68 -2.70 -12.06
C ILE A 144 22.12 -3.68 -10.96
N LYS A 145 23.43 -3.84 -10.76
CA LYS A 145 23.98 -4.67 -9.68
C LYS A 145 23.93 -3.97 -8.31
N ASN A 146 23.66 -2.66 -8.29
CA ASN A 146 23.55 -1.90 -7.06
C ASN A 146 22.19 -2.12 -6.41
N ASP A 147 22.17 -2.50 -5.14
CA ASP A 147 20.94 -2.74 -4.36
C ASP A 147 20.00 -1.52 -4.36
N HIS A 148 20.54 -0.30 -4.43
CA HIS A 148 19.71 0.90 -4.51
C HIS A 148 18.91 0.97 -5.82
N VAL A 149 19.51 0.63 -6.95
CA VAL A 149 18.83 0.58 -8.24
C VAL A 149 17.79 -0.53 -8.25
N LEU A 150 18.16 -1.72 -7.75
CA LEU A 150 17.20 -2.82 -7.62
C LEU A 150 16.02 -2.43 -6.71
N GLY A 151 16.29 -1.77 -5.57
CA GLY A 151 15.26 -1.25 -4.67
C GLY A 151 14.31 -0.28 -5.36
N VAL A 152 14.81 0.63 -6.19
CA VAL A 152 13.98 1.55 -6.99
C VAL A 152 13.13 0.80 -7.99
N LEU A 153 13.67 -0.17 -8.73
CA LEU A 153 12.90 -0.97 -9.70
C LEU A 153 11.78 -1.74 -9.02
N VAL A 154 12.07 -2.38 -7.87
CA VAL A 154 11.06 -3.08 -7.06
C VAL A 154 10.01 -2.09 -6.53
N GLY A 155 10.41 -0.86 -6.16
CA GLY A 155 9.51 0.21 -5.73
C GLY A 155 8.57 0.71 -6.83
N VAL A 156 9.07 0.86 -8.06
CA VAL A 156 8.24 1.20 -9.24
C VAL A 156 7.28 0.06 -9.57
N PHE A 157 7.73 -1.20 -9.46
CA PHE A 157 6.84 -2.35 -9.61
C PHE A 157 5.73 -2.36 -8.53
N SER A 158 6.08 -2.03 -7.29
CA SER A 158 5.12 -1.82 -6.21
C SER A 158 4.10 -0.73 -6.57
N ALA A 159 4.55 0.39 -7.14
CA ALA A 159 3.70 1.48 -7.60
C ALA A 159 2.73 1.03 -8.71
N LEU A 160 3.17 0.16 -9.62
CA LEU A 160 2.30 -0.44 -10.64
C LEU A 160 1.18 -1.28 -10.01
N LEU A 161 1.51 -2.16 -9.05
CA LEU A 161 0.51 -2.98 -8.35
C LEU A 161 -0.50 -2.11 -7.57
N TYR A 162 -0.03 -1.04 -6.94
CA TYR A 162 -0.88 -0.05 -6.27
C TYR A 162 -1.81 0.67 -7.24
N ALA A 163 -1.30 1.08 -8.41
CA ALA A 163 -2.08 1.73 -9.46
C ALA A 163 -3.19 0.79 -10.00
N LEU A 164 -2.84 -0.45 -10.31
CA LEU A 164 -3.80 -1.46 -10.78
C LEU A 164 -4.89 -1.72 -9.74
N ARG A 165 -4.52 -1.90 -8.46
CA ARG A 165 -5.47 -2.03 -7.36
C ARG A 165 -6.42 -0.83 -7.31
N THR A 166 -5.89 0.38 -7.40
CA THR A 166 -6.67 1.62 -7.30
C THR A 166 -7.66 1.75 -8.46
N LEU A 167 -7.23 1.46 -9.68
CA LEU A 167 -8.08 1.50 -10.87
C LEU A 167 -9.20 0.45 -10.83
N LEU A 168 -8.89 -0.79 -10.40
CA LEU A 168 -9.88 -1.84 -10.22
C LEU A 168 -10.97 -1.44 -9.23
N LEU A 169 -10.60 -0.78 -8.14
CA LEU A 169 -11.53 -0.40 -7.08
C LEU A 169 -12.32 0.88 -7.39
N LYS A 170 -11.96 1.65 -8.40
CA LYS A 170 -12.54 2.97 -8.70
C LYS A 170 -14.07 2.98 -8.78
N GLN A 171 -14.68 1.93 -9.32
CA GLN A 171 -16.13 1.80 -9.37
C GLN A 171 -16.72 1.21 -8.08
N HIS A 172 -15.97 0.37 -7.36
CA HIS A 172 -16.42 -0.34 -6.17
C HIS A 172 -16.47 0.55 -4.93
N VAL A 173 -15.64 1.60 -4.85
CA VAL A 173 -15.69 2.58 -3.75
C VAL A 173 -16.97 3.40 -3.69
N LYS A 174 -17.79 3.40 -4.76
CA LYS A 174 -19.13 4.00 -4.78
C LYS A 174 -20.17 3.07 -4.14
N LYS A 175 -19.91 1.77 -4.12
CA LYS A 175 -20.83 0.73 -3.66
C LYS A 175 -20.51 0.27 -2.23
N TYR A 176 -19.24 0.18 -1.91
CA TYR A 176 -18.73 -0.29 -0.61
C TYR A 176 -17.96 0.81 0.10
N SER A 177 -18.12 0.91 1.42
CA SER A 177 -17.27 1.79 2.21
C SER A 177 -15.80 1.33 2.14
N GLY A 178 -14.87 2.27 2.25
CA GLY A 178 -13.44 1.96 2.28
C GLY A 178 -13.07 0.94 3.35
N THR A 179 -13.73 0.99 4.51
CA THR A 179 -13.52 0.05 5.62
C THR A 179 -13.86 -1.39 5.22
N VAL A 180 -14.97 -1.59 4.49
CA VAL A 180 -15.37 -2.93 4.01
C VAL A 180 -14.38 -3.46 2.99
N ILE A 181 -13.94 -2.63 2.05
CA ILE A 181 -12.95 -3.01 1.04
C ILE A 181 -11.63 -3.42 1.71
N ILE A 182 -11.10 -2.57 2.61
CA ILE A 182 -9.84 -2.85 3.32
C ILE A 182 -9.97 -4.12 4.15
N PHE A 183 -11.09 -4.34 4.86
CA PHE A 183 -11.30 -5.55 5.65
C PHE A 183 -11.14 -6.83 4.81
N HIS A 184 -11.81 -6.89 3.64
CA HIS A 184 -11.67 -8.04 2.74
C HIS A 184 -10.26 -8.17 2.16
N GLN A 185 -9.60 -7.05 1.85
CA GLN A 185 -8.21 -7.07 1.42
C GLN A 185 -7.28 -7.61 2.51
N MET A 186 -7.49 -7.24 3.79
CA MET A 186 -6.70 -7.80 4.91
C MET A 186 -6.88 -9.30 5.06
N ILE A 187 -8.10 -9.84 4.86
CA ILE A 187 -8.32 -11.29 4.82
C ILE A 187 -7.47 -11.93 3.70
N ILE A 188 -7.55 -11.38 2.49
CA ILE A 188 -6.85 -11.93 1.33
C ILE A 188 -5.33 -11.86 1.53
N VAL A 189 -4.81 -10.73 2.00
CA VAL A 189 -3.38 -10.55 2.31
C VAL A 189 -2.94 -11.57 3.37
N SER A 190 -3.71 -11.70 4.47
CA SER A 190 -3.37 -12.63 5.54
C SER A 190 -3.35 -14.07 5.06
N VAL A 191 -4.34 -14.50 4.27
CA VAL A 191 -4.41 -15.87 3.73
C VAL A 191 -3.28 -16.14 2.72
N LEU A 192 -3.05 -15.19 1.81
CA LEU A 192 -2.04 -15.31 0.74
C LEU A 192 -0.62 -15.41 1.29
N LEU A 193 -0.32 -14.72 2.39
CA LEU A 193 1.02 -14.68 2.96
C LEU A 193 1.28 -15.76 4.04
N VAL A 194 0.29 -16.57 4.44
CA VAL A 194 0.49 -17.69 5.39
C VAL A 194 1.65 -18.61 5.00
N PRO A 195 1.84 -19.03 3.73
CA PRO A 195 2.94 -19.94 3.38
C PRO A 195 4.31 -19.38 3.73
N PHE A 196 4.50 -18.07 3.70
CA PHE A 196 5.77 -17.43 4.01
C PHE A 196 6.17 -17.53 5.49
N LEU A 197 5.21 -17.76 6.40
CA LEU A 197 5.51 -18.00 7.81
C LEU A 197 6.23 -19.35 8.04
N PHE A 198 6.08 -20.29 7.11
CA PHE A 198 6.74 -21.60 7.17
C PHE A 198 8.05 -21.63 6.37
N LEU A 199 8.24 -20.68 5.46
CA LEU A 199 9.40 -20.59 4.57
C LEU A 199 10.47 -19.59 5.04
N MET A 200 10.09 -18.65 5.91
CA MET A 200 10.95 -17.57 6.38
C MET A 200 11.18 -17.64 7.89
N ASP A 201 12.21 -16.98 8.37
CA ASP A 201 12.50 -16.91 9.79
C ASP A 201 11.48 -16.01 10.53
N VAL A 202 10.74 -16.63 11.43
CA VAL A 202 9.74 -16.00 12.30
C VAL A 202 10.19 -15.86 13.75
N THR A 203 11.38 -16.33 14.08
CA THR A 203 11.89 -16.39 15.47
C THR A 203 12.03 -15.02 16.11
N ALA A 204 12.27 -13.98 15.29
CA ALA A 204 12.39 -12.61 15.76
C ALA A 204 11.04 -11.91 16.02
N ILE A 205 9.87 -12.52 15.67
CA ILE A 205 8.55 -11.88 15.88
C ILE A 205 8.36 -11.39 17.31
N PRO A 206 8.64 -12.18 18.39
CA PRO A 206 8.39 -11.75 19.76
C PRO A 206 9.14 -10.46 20.12
N SER A 207 10.39 -10.31 19.67
CA SER A 207 11.20 -9.11 19.94
C SER A 207 10.75 -7.89 19.13
N GLN A 208 10.05 -8.10 18.01
CA GLN A 208 9.60 -7.05 17.10
C GLN A 208 8.13 -6.63 17.33
N ILE A 209 7.41 -7.27 18.29
CA ILE A 209 5.99 -6.97 18.57
C ILE A 209 5.72 -5.47 18.77
N PRO A 210 6.50 -4.69 19.56
CA PRO A 210 6.22 -3.27 19.75
C PRO A 210 6.20 -2.49 18.42
N TYR A 211 7.14 -2.77 17.54
CA TYR A 211 7.22 -2.11 16.22
C TYR A 211 6.09 -2.56 15.29
N LEU A 212 5.73 -3.84 15.34
CA LEU A 212 4.62 -4.40 14.56
C LEU A 212 3.28 -3.82 14.98
N LEU A 213 3.06 -3.60 16.28
CA LEU A 213 1.84 -2.96 16.80
C LEU A 213 1.71 -1.49 16.37
N VAL A 214 2.83 -0.76 16.31
CA VAL A 214 2.82 0.64 15.81
C VAL A 214 2.61 0.68 14.30
N LEU A 215 3.07 -0.35 13.57
CA LEU A 215 2.96 -0.45 12.12
C LEU A 215 1.56 -0.86 11.65
N ALA A 216 0.80 -1.61 12.45
CA ALA A 216 -0.52 -2.16 12.11
C ALA A 216 -1.63 -1.11 12.18
#